data_2715da10d30a250f09f8aad4b8b91ddc
#
_entry.id   2715da10d30a250f09f8aad4b8b91ddc
#
_cell.length_a   1.000
_cell.length_b   1.000
_cell.length_c   1.000
_cell.angle_alpha   90.00
_cell.angle_beta   90.00
_cell.angle_gamma   90.00
#
_symmetry.space_group_name_H-M   'P 1'
#
loop_
_entity.id
_entity.type
_entity.pdbx_description
1 polymer ?
#
loop_
_entity_poly.entity_id
_entity_poly.type
_entity_poly.pdbx_seq_one_letter_code
_entity_poly.pdbx_strand_id
1 'polypeptide(L)'
;TISIGGKEYTIGGNQAAVKASITASVGETVTVDGTQYTVVEAADKNEDKNMLTLDEIKGKVGVGSTAIYKGNTLTAMTTAAGADTGTQTTPTVDAKNPLVITSAKAYAMIHQELTLASSVGTDTSASKNGATPTQATKGKVTFGVTKGTVDRKEGLNFSLHVGADADMTNKITVGVDAMDTAGLGIKGLNVKDSTGTAATYAIDSIADAVAKVSAQRS
;
A
#
# COMPACT_ATOMS: atom_id res chain seq x y z
N THR A 1 6.41 -2.56 -10.88
CA THR A 1 5.25 -3.19 -10.21
C THR A 1 5.26 -2.86 -8.72
N ILE A 2 4.10 -2.88 -8.09
CA ILE A 2 3.89 -2.67 -6.66
C ILE A 2 2.87 -3.69 -6.16
N SER A 3 3.12 -4.29 -4.99
CA SER A 3 2.17 -5.19 -4.34
C SER A 3 1.34 -4.42 -3.31
N ILE A 4 0.01 -4.51 -3.42
CA ILE A 4 -0.93 -3.87 -2.50
C ILE A 4 -2.02 -4.90 -2.18
N GLY A 5 -2.23 -5.19 -0.90
CA GLY A 5 -3.23 -6.16 -0.46
C GLY A 5 -3.05 -7.56 -1.06
N GLY A 6 -1.81 -8.00 -1.26
CA GLY A 6 -1.48 -9.30 -1.86
C GLY A 6 -1.66 -9.38 -3.37
N LYS A 7 -2.03 -8.29 -4.05
CA LYS A 7 -2.13 -8.18 -5.50
C LYS A 7 -1.00 -7.34 -6.09
N GLU A 8 -0.45 -7.79 -7.21
CA GLU A 8 0.53 -7.01 -7.95
C GLU A 8 -0.13 -6.07 -8.95
N TYR A 9 0.30 -4.82 -8.93
CA TYR A 9 -0.15 -3.78 -9.85
C TYR A 9 1.02 -3.20 -10.61
N THR A 10 0.79 -2.85 -11.86
CA THR A 10 1.75 -2.12 -12.69
C THR A 10 1.38 -0.63 -12.68
N ILE A 11 2.38 0.21 -12.49
CA ILE A 11 2.16 1.67 -12.57
C ILE A 11 2.06 2.06 -14.04
N GLY A 12 0.94 2.66 -14.38
CA GLY A 12 0.65 3.22 -15.69
C GLY A 12 0.57 4.74 -15.67
N GLY A 13 0.71 5.32 -16.83
CA GLY A 13 0.53 6.73 -17.08
C GLY A 13 -0.15 6.96 -18.43
N ASN A 14 -0.46 8.21 -18.78
CA ASN A 14 -0.84 8.46 -20.14
C ASN A 14 0.38 8.33 -21.08
N GLN A 15 0.13 8.20 -22.39
CA GLN A 15 1.18 8.05 -23.38
C GLN A 15 2.22 9.19 -23.32
N ALA A 16 1.77 10.42 -23.12
CA ALA A 16 2.64 11.58 -23.03
C ALA A 16 3.54 11.53 -21.79
N ALA A 17 3.01 11.13 -20.62
CA ALA A 17 3.78 10.97 -19.39
C ALA A 17 4.83 9.86 -19.52
N VAL A 18 4.48 8.73 -20.16
CA VAL A 18 5.44 7.65 -20.44
C VAL A 18 6.56 8.13 -21.35
N LYS A 19 6.23 8.81 -22.46
CA LYS A 19 7.23 9.40 -23.36
C LYS A 19 8.12 10.43 -22.64
N ALA A 20 7.55 11.27 -21.79
CA ALA A 20 8.31 12.27 -21.02
C ALA A 20 9.24 11.64 -19.98
N SER A 21 8.89 10.47 -19.44
CA SER A 21 9.74 9.75 -18.45
C SER A 21 11.02 9.17 -19.08
N ILE A 22 11.07 9.03 -20.41
CA ILE A 22 12.23 8.53 -21.14
C ILE A 22 13.15 9.73 -21.44
N THR A 23 14.17 9.92 -20.59
CA THR A 23 15.14 11.00 -20.70
C THR A 23 16.54 10.44 -21.01
N ALA A 24 16.59 9.45 -21.90
CA ALA A 24 17.82 8.75 -22.21
C ALA A 24 18.78 9.61 -23.04
N SER A 25 20.07 9.54 -22.71
CA SER A 25 21.15 10.16 -23.45
C SER A 25 21.70 9.19 -24.51
N VAL A 26 22.47 9.72 -25.46
CA VAL A 26 23.18 8.91 -26.44
C VAL A 26 24.05 7.84 -25.76
N GLY A 27 23.98 6.60 -26.23
CA GLY A 27 24.62 5.44 -25.65
C GLY A 27 23.79 4.70 -24.59
N GLU A 28 22.73 5.30 -24.05
CA GLU A 28 21.82 4.63 -23.11
C GLU A 28 20.80 3.74 -23.83
N THR A 29 20.27 2.76 -23.11
CA THR A 29 19.27 1.83 -23.65
C THR A 29 17.89 2.06 -23.04
N VAL A 30 16.88 1.89 -23.88
CA VAL A 30 15.45 1.94 -23.52
C VAL A 30 14.78 0.71 -24.10
N THR A 31 13.98 0.01 -23.29
CA THR A 31 13.17 -1.10 -23.77
C THR A 31 11.73 -0.64 -23.98
N VAL A 32 11.18 -0.86 -25.17
CA VAL A 32 9.77 -0.58 -25.48
C VAL A 32 9.15 -1.88 -25.99
N ASP A 33 8.08 -2.31 -25.34
CA ASP A 33 7.33 -3.55 -25.66
C ASP A 33 8.24 -4.78 -25.81
N GLY A 34 9.22 -4.89 -24.91
CA GLY A 34 10.18 -6.01 -24.88
C GLY A 34 11.36 -5.86 -25.85
N THR A 35 11.34 -4.88 -26.76
CA THR A 35 12.46 -4.62 -27.67
C THR A 35 13.39 -3.56 -27.09
N GLN A 36 14.66 -3.90 -26.96
CA GLN A 36 15.69 -2.97 -26.49
C GLN A 36 16.22 -2.12 -27.63
N TYR A 37 16.22 -0.82 -27.42
CA TYR A 37 16.76 0.19 -28.35
C TYR A 37 17.94 0.91 -27.71
N THR A 38 18.95 1.23 -28.49
CA THR A 38 20.07 2.09 -28.10
C THR A 38 19.86 3.48 -28.65
N VAL A 39 19.97 4.49 -27.80
CA VAL A 39 19.87 5.90 -28.23
C VAL A 39 21.16 6.29 -28.94
N VAL A 40 21.03 6.80 -30.17
CA VAL A 40 22.15 7.28 -30.98
C VAL A 40 21.89 8.65 -31.59
N GLU A 41 22.92 9.30 -32.07
CA GLU A 41 22.78 10.48 -32.93
C GLU A 41 22.14 10.12 -34.26
N ALA A 42 21.51 11.09 -34.92
CA ALA A 42 20.82 10.85 -36.20
C ALA A 42 21.77 10.28 -37.31
N ALA A 43 23.05 10.62 -37.25
CA ALA A 43 24.06 10.13 -38.20
C ALA A 43 24.43 8.66 -37.99
N ASP A 44 24.28 8.13 -36.79
CA ASP A 44 24.65 6.77 -36.38
C ASP A 44 23.47 5.79 -36.35
N LYS A 45 22.33 6.23 -36.87
CA LYS A 45 21.08 5.47 -36.88
C LYS A 45 21.24 4.15 -37.67
N ASN A 46 20.78 3.06 -37.08
CA ASN A 46 20.73 1.75 -37.71
C ASN A 46 19.52 0.97 -37.18
N GLU A 47 18.46 0.89 -37.98
CA GLU A 47 17.19 0.24 -37.58
C GLU A 47 17.34 -1.26 -37.37
N ASP A 48 18.20 -1.95 -38.19
CA ASP A 48 18.43 -3.40 -38.09
C ASP A 48 19.11 -3.78 -36.77
N LYS A 49 19.81 -2.83 -36.14
CA LYS A 49 20.48 -2.99 -34.84
C LYS A 49 19.72 -2.33 -33.69
N ASN A 50 18.49 -1.87 -33.92
CA ASN A 50 17.70 -1.11 -32.94
C ASN A 50 18.42 0.14 -32.40
N MET A 51 19.25 0.77 -33.24
CA MET A 51 19.94 2.02 -32.93
C MET A 51 19.13 3.18 -33.52
N LEU A 52 18.42 3.89 -32.64
CA LEU A 52 17.47 4.94 -33.04
C LEU A 52 17.72 6.23 -32.25
N THR A 53 17.24 7.32 -32.77
CA THR A 53 17.22 8.57 -32.00
C THR A 53 16.21 8.49 -30.86
N LEU A 54 16.40 9.31 -29.82
CA LEU A 54 15.49 9.33 -28.67
C LEU A 54 14.03 9.62 -29.10
N ASP A 55 13.84 10.52 -30.06
CA ASP A 55 12.49 10.88 -30.51
C ASP A 55 11.80 9.75 -31.26
N GLU A 56 12.56 8.97 -32.04
CA GLU A 56 12.04 7.76 -32.71
C GLU A 56 11.68 6.68 -31.72
N ILE A 57 12.52 6.46 -30.69
CA ILE A 57 12.20 5.50 -29.61
C ILE A 57 10.93 5.94 -28.85
N LYS A 58 10.80 7.23 -28.53
CA LYS A 58 9.56 7.79 -27.97
C LYS A 58 8.37 7.61 -28.92
N GLY A 59 8.61 7.70 -30.23
CA GLY A 59 7.58 7.46 -31.26
C GLY A 59 7.02 6.03 -31.21
N LYS A 60 7.84 5.03 -30.83
CA LYS A 60 7.41 3.64 -30.68
C LYS A 60 6.43 3.42 -29.51
N VAL A 61 6.43 4.32 -28.52
CA VAL A 61 5.51 4.20 -27.38
C VAL A 61 4.10 4.57 -27.83
N GLY A 62 3.27 3.55 -28.00
CA GLY A 62 1.84 3.66 -28.32
C GLY A 62 0.97 3.56 -27.06
N VAL A 63 -0.34 3.66 -27.24
CA VAL A 63 -1.32 3.37 -26.19
C VAL A 63 -1.27 1.86 -25.87
N GLY A 64 -1.11 1.51 -24.61
CA GLY A 64 -0.92 0.13 -24.15
C GLY A 64 0.54 -0.33 -24.12
N SER A 65 1.47 0.44 -24.68
CA SER A 65 2.89 0.11 -24.67
C SER A 65 3.51 0.20 -23.28
N THR A 66 4.51 -0.65 -23.03
CA THR A 66 5.33 -0.64 -21.82
C THR A 66 6.74 -0.18 -22.14
N ALA A 67 7.21 0.83 -21.43
CA ALA A 67 8.57 1.34 -21.53
C ALA A 67 9.37 1.07 -20.26
N ILE A 68 10.60 0.59 -20.41
CA ILE A 68 11.55 0.35 -19.31
C ILE A 68 12.78 1.23 -19.54
N TYR A 69 13.06 2.11 -18.59
CA TYR A 69 14.23 2.95 -18.61
C TYR A 69 14.82 3.09 -17.20
N LYS A 70 16.12 2.85 -17.05
CA LYS A 70 16.83 2.87 -15.74
C LYS A 70 16.13 2.04 -14.65
N GLY A 71 15.61 0.86 -15.01
CA GLY A 71 14.93 -0.03 -14.08
C GLY A 71 13.49 0.35 -13.75
N ASN A 72 13.00 1.50 -14.22
CA ASN A 72 11.62 1.91 -14.04
C ASN A 72 10.77 1.41 -15.20
N THR A 73 9.68 0.73 -14.89
CA THR A 73 8.70 0.25 -15.87
C THR A 73 7.46 1.12 -15.79
N LEU A 74 7.05 1.69 -16.92
CA LEU A 74 5.81 2.46 -17.05
C LEU A 74 5.00 1.93 -18.23
N THR A 75 3.69 1.78 -18.04
CA THR A 75 2.76 1.36 -19.08
C THR A 75 1.89 2.55 -19.52
N ALA A 76 1.81 2.79 -20.82
CA ALA A 76 0.92 3.77 -21.40
C ALA A 76 -0.51 3.24 -21.36
N MET A 77 -1.35 3.80 -20.48
CA MET A 77 -2.70 3.29 -20.24
C MET A 77 -3.61 3.49 -21.43
N THR A 78 -4.52 2.52 -21.65
CA THR A 78 -5.53 2.57 -22.72
C THR A 78 -6.74 3.42 -22.35
N THR A 79 -6.85 3.85 -21.10
CA THR A 79 -7.93 4.70 -20.64
C THR A 79 -7.85 6.03 -21.36
N ALA A 80 -8.87 6.37 -22.08
CA ALA A 80 -9.08 7.72 -22.61
C ALA A 80 -9.50 8.69 -21.51
N ALA A 81 -8.83 8.66 -20.37
CA ALA A 81 -8.95 9.73 -19.39
C ALA A 81 -8.45 10.98 -20.06
N GLY A 82 -9.38 11.90 -20.32
CA GLY A 82 -9.15 13.10 -21.09
C GLY A 82 -7.82 13.72 -20.77
N ALA A 83 -7.15 14.11 -21.82
CA ALA A 83 -5.97 14.94 -21.91
C ALA A 83 -5.27 15.19 -20.57
N ASP A 84 -4.55 14.19 -20.07
CA ASP A 84 -3.71 14.42 -18.93
C ASP A 84 -2.42 15.07 -19.40
N THR A 85 -2.24 16.29 -19.00
CA THR A 85 -1.09 17.13 -19.31
C THR A 85 0.14 16.75 -18.47
N GLY A 86 0.45 15.47 -18.33
CA GLY A 86 1.77 15.00 -17.89
C GLY A 86 1.93 14.56 -16.44
N THR A 87 1.11 14.96 -15.49
CA THR A 87 1.19 14.48 -14.11
C THR A 87 -0.11 13.78 -13.73
N GLN A 88 -0.09 12.46 -13.60
CA GLN A 88 -1.29 11.71 -13.22
C GLN A 88 -1.62 11.91 -11.74
N THR A 89 -2.37 12.97 -11.47
CA THR A 89 -2.88 13.30 -10.14
C THR A 89 -4.21 12.61 -9.82
N THR A 90 -4.94 12.16 -10.85
CA THR A 90 -6.26 11.55 -10.70
C THR A 90 -6.12 10.03 -10.50
N PRO A 91 -6.75 9.45 -9.46
CA PRO A 91 -6.74 8.00 -9.24
C PRO A 91 -7.52 7.26 -10.33
N THR A 92 -6.83 6.60 -11.24
CA THR A 92 -7.46 5.86 -12.34
C THR A 92 -6.90 4.44 -12.47
N VAL A 93 -7.74 3.58 -13.06
CA VAL A 93 -7.43 2.20 -13.41
C VAL A 93 -7.56 2.09 -14.93
N ASP A 94 -6.69 1.31 -15.57
CA ASP A 94 -6.77 1.11 -17.01
C ASP A 94 -8.07 0.38 -17.40
N ALA A 95 -8.73 0.84 -18.48
CA ALA A 95 -10.02 0.30 -18.92
C ALA A 95 -9.93 -1.15 -19.43
N LYS A 96 -8.78 -1.56 -19.97
CA LYS A 96 -8.56 -2.91 -20.52
C LYS A 96 -7.84 -3.84 -19.55
N ASN A 97 -7.05 -3.28 -18.63
CA ASN A 97 -6.29 -4.08 -17.66
C ASN A 97 -6.41 -3.47 -16.25
N PRO A 98 -7.27 -4.02 -15.38
CA PRO A 98 -7.48 -3.49 -14.04
C PRO A 98 -6.26 -3.60 -13.12
N LEU A 99 -5.21 -4.31 -13.52
CA LEU A 99 -3.94 -4.38 -12.80
C LEU A 99 -2.97 -3.25 -13.18
N VAL A 100 -3.30 -2.45 -14.18
CA VAL A 100 -2.57 -1.24 -14.54
C VAL A 100 -3.28 -0.04 -13.93
N ILE A 101 -2.59 0.63 -13.01
CA ILE A 101 -3.15 1.73 -12.22
C ILE A 101 -2.22 2.94 -12.22
N THR A 102 -2.77 4.12 -12.04
CA THR A 102 -1.95 5.32 -11.84
C THR A 102 -1.24 5.30 -10.50
N SER A 103 -0.14 6.02 -10.37
CA SER A 103 0.55 6.22 -9.08
C SER A 103 -0.38 6.81 -8.02
N ALA A 104 -1.24 7.76 -8.40
CA ALA A 104 -2.23 8.34 -7.51
C ALA A 104 -3.23 7.28 -6.99
N LYS A 105 -3.67 6.35 -7.85
CA LYS A 105 -4.54 5.23 -7.43
C LYS A 105 -3.80 4.27 -6.50
N ALA A 106 -2.55 3.95 -6.81
CA ALA A 106 -1.72 3.10 -5.95
C ALA A 106 -1.56 3.72 -4.55
N TYR A 107 -1.26 5.01 -4.45
CA TYR A 107 -1.14 5.70 -3.17
C TYR A 107 -2.46 5.73 -2.39
N ALA A 108 -3.59 5.96 -3.06
CA ALA A 108 -4.90 5.91 -2.42
C ALA A 108 -5.21 4.51 -1.86
N MET A 109 -4.85 3.46 -2.58
CA MET A 109 -5.02 2.08 -2.12
C MET A 109 -4.12 1.76 -0.92
N ILE A 110 -2.83 2.12 -0.97
CA ILE A 110 -1.91 1.95 0.17
C ILE A 110 -2.44 2.68 1.40
N HIS A 111 -2.91 3.92 1.24
CA HIS A 111 -3.48 4.67 2.35
C HIS A 111 -4.71 3.98 2.93
N GLN A 112 -5.58 3.42 2.08
CA GLN A 112 -6.74 2.64 2.53
C GLN A 112 -6.32 1.40 3.32
N GLU A 113 -5.33 0.64 2.85
CA GLU A 113 -4.80 -0.53 3.58
C GLU A 113 -4.23 -0.15 4.95
N LEU A 114 -3.43 0.92 5.01
CA LEU A 114 -2.89 1.44 6.27
C LEU A 114 -4.00 1.86 7.24
N THR A 115 -5.08 2.46 6.72
CA THR A 115 -6.24 2.86 7.51
C THR A 115 -6.96 1.65 8.08
N LEU A 116 -7.17 0.61 7.26
CA LEU A 116 -7.78 -0.65 7.70
C LEU A 116 -6.94 -1.32 8.79
N ALA A 117 -5.64 -1.44 8.57
CA ALA A 117 -4.71 -2.03 9.53
C ALA A 117 -4.71 -1.28 10.87
N SER A 118 -4.74 0.06 10.83
CA SER A 118 -4.70 0.89 12.05
C SER A 118 -6.04 1.00 12.79
N SER A 119 -7.14 0.55 12.19
CA SER A 119 -8.48 0.56 12.80
C SER A 119 -8.81 -0.72 13.57
N VAL A 120 -8.06 -1.79 13.37
CA VAL A 120 -8.29 -3.07 14.06
C VAL A 120 -8.08 -2.92 15.56
N GLY A 121 -9.02 -3.44 16.34
CA GLY A 121 -8.99 -3.35 17.82
C GLY A 121 -9.36 -2.00 18.39
N THR A 122 -9.95 -1.09 17.60
CA THR A 122 -10.26 0.28 18.00
C THR A 122 -11.75 0.63 17.93
N ASP A 123 -12.19 1.61 18.72
CA ASP A 123 -13.55 2.18 18.68
C ASP A 123 -13.72 3.21 17.57
N THR A 124 -12.63 3.89 17.27
CA THR A 124 -12.59 4.95 16.27
C THR A 124 -11.96 4.41 15.01
N SER A 125 -12.63 4.60 13.87
CA SER A 125 -11.96 4.34 12.60
C SER A 125 -10.74 5.25 12.52
N ALA A 126 -9.56 4.64 12.43
CA ALA A 126 -8.37 5.37 12.08
C ALA A 126 -8.64 6.11 10.77
N SER A 127 -8.48 7.40 10.83
CA SER A 127 -8.46 8.25 9.65
C SER A 127 -9.69 8.22 8.73
N LYS A 128 -10.82 8.71 9.18
CA LYS A 128 -11.76 9.37 8.25
C LYS A 128 -11.16 10.66 7.63
N ASN A 129 -10.08 11.15 8.17
CA ASN A 129 -9.39 12.36 7.78
C ASN A 129 -7.93 12.06 7.34
N GLY A 130 -7.69 10.90 6.73
CA GLY A 130 -6.38 10.60 6.16
C GLY A 130 -5.98 11.70 5.20
N ALA A 131 -4.91 12.38 5.55
CA ALA A 131 -4.30 13.31 4.64
C ALA A 131 -4.02 12.57 3.32
N THR A 132 -4.46 13.14 2.22
CA THR A 132 -4.07 12.70 0.88
C THR A 132 -2.56 12.47 0.89
N PRO A 133 -2.06 11.34 0.39
CA PRO A 133 -0.62 11.10 0.38
C PRO A 133 0.09 12.27 -0.26
N THR A 134 0.98 12.90 0.48
CA THR A 134 1.73 14.04 -0.03
C THR A 134 2.95 13.52 -0.75
N GLN A 135 2.97 13.72 -2.07
CA GLN A 135 4.14 13.40 -2.88
C GLN A 135 5.19 14.48 -2.67
N ALA A 136 6.27 14.12 -2.00
CA ALA A 136 7.42 15.01 -1.87
C ALA A 136 8.26 14.98 -3.16
N THR A 137 8.94 16.07 -3.43
CA THR A 137 9.93 16.17 -4.51
C THR A 137 10.94 15.01 -4.40
N LYS A 138 11.30 14.36 -5.50
CA LYS A 138 12.24 13.22 -5.58
C LYS A 138 11.68 11.82 -5.21
N GLY A 139 10.41 11.56 -5.49
CA GLY A 139 9.87 10.18 -5.43
C GLY A 139 9.56 9.65 -4.03
N LYS A 140 9.71 10.45 -2.99
CA LYS A 140 9.28 10.10 -1.63
C LYS A 140 7.81 10.44 -1.45
N VAL A 141 7.03 9.47 -0.98
CA VAL A 141 5.62 9.66 -0.61
C VAL A 141 5.47 9.47 0.89
N THR A 142 4.77 10.39 1.55
CA THR A 142 4.48 10.31 2.98
C THR A 142 3.01 10.03 3.16
N PHE A 143 2.70 9.02 3.97
CA PHE A 143 1.35 8.67 4.36
C PHE A 143 1.12 9.08 5.81
N GLY A 144 0.11 9.93 6.03
CA GLY A 144 -0.36 10.26 7.37
C GLY A 144 -1.43 9.26 7.80
N VAL A 145 -1.19 8.51 8.86
CA VAL A 145 -2.15 7.58 9.44
C VAL A 145 -2.36 7.93 10.91
N THR A 146 -3.60 8.20 11.29
CA THR A 146 -3.97 8.41 12.69
C THR A 146 -4.35 7.06 13.28
N LYS A 147 -3.70 6.67 14.37
CA LYS A 147 -4.07 5.45 15.10
C LYS A 147 -5.46 5.61 15.71
N GLY A 148 -6.27 4.57 15.62
CA GLY A 148 -7.52 4.49 16.35
C GLY A 148 -7.27 4.37 17.85
N THR A 149 -8.25 4.75 18.64
CA THR A 149 -8.25 4.62 20.09
C THR A 149 -9.35 3.66 20.53
N VAL A 150 -9.19 3.05 21.68
CA VAL A 150 -10.18 2.19 22.30
C VAL A 150 -10.20 2.42 23.80
N ASP A 151 -11.39 2.58 24.34
CA ASP A 151 -11.58 2.58 25.79
C ASP A 151 -11.62 1.14 26.27
N ARG A 152 -10.63 0.77 27.07
CA ARG A 152 -10.55 -0.55 27.71
C ARG A 152 -11.07 -0.45 29.13
N LYS A 153 -11.87 -1.43 29.53
CA LYS A 153 -12.20 -1.63 30.93
C LYS A 153 -10.97 -2.06 31.68
N GLU A 154 -10.83 -1.59 32.92
CA GLU A 154 -9.79 -2.09 33.80
C GLU A 154 -10.07 -3.54 34.17
N GLY A 155 -9.00 -4.33 34.35
CA GLY A 155 -9.09 -5.67 34.88
C GLY A 155 -9.56 -5.67 36.32
N LEU A 156 -10.04 -6.80 36.79
CA LEU A 156 -10.43 -7.00 38.19
C LEU A 156 -9.23 -7.54 38.97
N ASN A 157 -8.86 -6.85 40.04
CA ASN A 157 -7.85 -7.31 40.97
C ASN A 157 -8.51 -7.61 42.33
N PHE A 158 -8.28 -8.80 42.86
CA PHE A 158 -8.75 -9.15 44.20
C PHE A 158 -7.65 -9.88 44.95
N SER A 159 -7.59 -9.64 46.24
CA SER A 159 -6.60 -10.25 47.13
C SER A 159 -7.26 -11.28 48.01
N LEU A 160 -6.75 -12.49 47.98
CA LEU A 160 -7.17 -13.59 48.82
C LEU A 160 -6.24 -13.70 50.01
N HIS A 161 -6.79 -13.80 51.20
CA HIS A 161 -6.02 -14.07 52.42
C HIS A 161 -5.70 -15.57 52.49
N VAL A 162 -4.43 -15.94 52.61
CA VAL A 162 -3.97 -17.32 52.52
C VAL A 162 -3.21 -17.83 53.75
N GLY A 163 -3.22 -17.07 54.84
CA GLY A 163 -2.50 -17.44 56.07
C GLY A 163 -3.40 -17.47 57.30
N ALA A 164 -2.91 -18.04 58.38
CA ALA A 164 -3.63 -18.13 59.66
C ALA A 164 -3.60 -16.80 60.44
N ASP A 165 -2.60 -15.95 60.19
CA ASP A 165 -2.41 -14.69 60.91
C ASP A 165 -3.01 -13.53 60.12
N ALA A 166 -3.56 -12.53 60.81
CA ALA A 166 -4.18 -11.33 60.24
C ALA A 166 -3.14 -10.35 59.68
N ASP A 167 -1.99 -10.81 59.19
CA ASP A 167 -0.95 -9.97 58.59
C ASP A 167 -1.30 -9.63 57.15
N MET A 168 -1.07 -8.37 56.77
CA MET A 168 -1.27 -7.86 55.41
C MET A 168 -0.37 -8.49 54.39
N THR A 169 0.71 -9.13 54.81
CA THR A 169 1.66 -9.86 53.92
C THR A 169 1.12 -11.23 53.50
N ASN A 170 0.14 -11.79 54.18
CA ASN A 170 -0.45 -13.08 53.88
C ASN A 170 -1.60 -12.99 52.85
N LYS A 171 -1.35 -12.26 51.74
CA LYS A 171 -2.32 -12.10 50.66
C LYS A 171 -1.73 -12.49 49.34
N ILE A 172 -2.46 -13.26 48.56
CA ILE A 172 -2.21 -13.48 47.14
C ILE A 172 -3.15 -12.63 46.34
N THR A 173 -2.59 -11.75 45.48
CA THR A 173 -3.38 -10.92 44.57
C THR A 173 -3.55 -11.65 43.24
N VAL A 174 -4.80 -11.84 42.87
CA VAL A 174 -5.17 -12.43 41.57
C VAL A 174 -5.72 -11.32 40.70
N GLY A 175 -5.12 -11.13 39.51
CA GLY A 175 -5.60 -10.22 38.49
C GLY A 175 -6.34 -10.98 37.39
N VAL A 176 -7.47 -10.46 36.97
CA VAL A 176 -8.21 -10.93 35.81
C VAL A 176 -8.36 -9.79 34.84
N ASP A 177 -7.75 -9.93 33.67
CA ASP A 177 -7.83 -8.93 32.62
C ASP A 177 -9.26 -8.82 32.04
N ALA A 178 -9.62 -7.64 31.53
CA ALA A 178 -10.90 -7.46 30.86
C ALA A 178 -10.96 -8.30 29.58
N MET A 179 -11.93 -9.21 29.50
CA MET A 179 -12.14 -10.10 28.35
C MET A 179 -13.28 -9.65 27.43
N ASP A 180 -13.56 -8.34 27.42
CA ASP A 180 -14.46 -7.76 26.44
C ASP A 180 -13.77 -7.62 25.08
N THR A 181 -14.50 -7.27 24.04
CA THR A 181 -13.96 -7.12 22.68
C THR A 181 -12.84 -6.08 22.59
N ALA A 182 -12.88 -5.05 23.45
CA ALA A 182 -11.83 -4.04 23.54
C ALA A 182 -10.57 -4.57 24.23
N GLY A 183 -10.71 -5.28 25.36
CA GLY A 183 -9.63 -5.93 26.08
C GLY A 183 -8.93 -7.01 25.25
N LEU A 184 -9.68 -7.78 24.50
CA LEU A 184 -9.16 -8.81 23.58
C LEU A 184 -8.54 -8.23 22.31
N GLY A 185 -8.84 -6.96 21.95
CA GLY A 185 -8.29 -6.33 20.75
C GLY A 185 -9.02 -6.71 19.46
N ILE A 186 -10.25 -7.23 19.55
CA ILE A 186 -11.07 -7.64 18.41
C ILE A 186 -12.20 -6.66 18.08
N LYS A 187 -12.26 -5.54 18.78
CA LYS A 187 -13.24 -4.47 18.49
C LYS A 187 -12.90 -3.79 17.16
N GLY A 188 -13.90 -3.50 16.35
CA GLY A 188 -13.72 -2.84 15.05
C GLY A 188 -13.18 -3.75 13.96
N LEU A 189 -13.25 -5.08 14.11
CA LEU A 189 -12.91 -5.99 13.02
C LEU A 189 -13.84 -5.77 11.83
N ASN A 190 -13.25 -5.64 10.66
CA ASN A 190 -13.95 -5.51 9.40
C ASN A 190 -13.37 -6.50 8.38
N VAL A 191 -14.21 -7.28 7.74
CA VAL A 191 -13.81 -8.24 6.70
C VAL A 191 -14.25 -7.79 5.29
N LYS A 192 -14.90 -6.63 5.21
CA LYS A 192 -15.43 -6.09 3.96
C LYS A 192 -14.45 -5.09 3.35
N ASP A 193 -13.60 -5.56 2.47
CA ASP A 193 -12.75 -4.74 1.63
C ASP A 193 -12.66 -5.29 0.21
N SER A 194 -12.01 -4.57 -0.69
CA SER A 194 -11.80 -4.98 -2.08
C SER A 194 -10.57 -5.86 -2.30
N THR A 195 -9.69 -5.98 -1.30
CA THR A 195 -8.38 -6.65 -1.39
C THR A 195 -8.32 -7.94 -0.59
N GLY A 196 -9.19 -8.12 0.41
CA GLY A 196 -9.14 -9.22 1.37
C GLY A 196 -8.15 -8.99 2.52
N THR A 197 -7.47 -7.87 2.55
CA THR A 197 -6.45 -7.55 3.57
C THR A 197 -7.08 -7.35 4.94
N ALA A 198 -8.29 -6.75 5.01
CA ALA A 198 -9.01 -6.60 6.27
C ALA A 198 -9.35 -7.96 6.90
N ALA A 199 -9.69 -8.97 6.09
CA ALA A 199 -9.90 -10.33 6.58
C ALA A 199 -8.61 -10.96 7.14
N THR A 200 -7.45 -10.70 6.52
CA THR A 200 -6.16 -11.16 7.02
C THR A 200 -5.84 -10.55 8.38
N TYR A 201 -6.01 -9.24 8.55
CA TYR A 201 -5.83 -8.58 9.85
C TYR A 201 -6.83 -9.08 10.90
N ALA A 202 -8.06 -9.40 10.50
CA ALA A 202 -9.05 -9.98 11.40
C ALA A 202 -8.62 -11.35 11.92
N ILE A 203 -8.06 -12.21 11.07
CA ILE A 203 -7.55 -13.54 11.46
C ILE A 203 -6.44 -13.40 12.49
N ASP A 204 -5.46 -12.54 12.26
CA ASP A 204 -4.35 -12.31 13.18
C ASP A 204 -4.86 -11.79 14.54
N SER A 205 -5.78 -10.83 14.53
CA SER A 205 -6.37 -10.28 15.75
C SER A 205 -7.17 -11.33 16.54
N ILE A 206 -7.87 -12.23 15.85
CA ILE A 206 -8.60 -13.33 16.51
C ILE A 206 -7.62 -14.33 17.10
N ALA A 207 -6.53 -14.66 16.40
CA ALA A 207 -5.49 -15.55 16.94
C ALA A 207 -4.88 -14.98 18.23
N ASP A 208 -4.56 -13.68 18.24
CA ASP A 208 -4.05 -12.99 19.43
C ASP A 208 -5.07 -12.99 20.57
N ALA A 209 -6.35 -12.80 20.28
CA ALA A 209 -7.42 -12.85 21.28
C ALA A 209 -7.53 -14.26 21.91
N VAL A 210 -7.47 -15.30 21.10
CA VAL A 210 -7.47 -16.70 21.59
C VAL A 210 -6.26 -16.98 22.49
N ALA A 211 -5.08 -16.47 22.12
CA ALA A 211 -3.88 -16.59 22.94
C ALA A 211 -4.04 -15.89 24.31
N LYS A 212 -4.60 -14.67 24.34
CA LYS A 212 -4.88 -13.95 25.59
C LYS A 212 -5.86 -14.72 26.49
N VAL A 213 -6.97 -15.22 25.94
CA VAL A 213 -7.95 -16.02 26.70
C VAL A 213 -7.30 -17.27 27.24
N SER A 214 -6.46 -17.95 26.47
CA SER A 214 -5.76 -19.15 26.89
C SER A 214 -4.77 -18.86 28.01
N ALA A 215 -4.03 -17.76 27.93
CA ALA A 215 -3.10 -17.33 28.98
C ALA A 215 -3.81 -16.97 30.29
N GLN A 216 -5.00 -16.36 30.24
CA GLN A 216 -5.77 -16.01 31.43
C GLN A 216 -6.41 -17.25 32.11
N ARG A 217 -6.59 -18.34 31.36
CA ARG A 217 -7.17 -19.57 31.85
C ARG A 217 -6.12 -20.47 32.57
N SER A 218 -4.85 -20.36 32.23
CA SER A 218 -3.76 -21.18 32.78
C SER A 218 -3.23 -20.63 34.10
#